data_e4928bfed31a7d8861cdc77f531b4961
#
_entry.id   e4928bfed31a7d8861cdc77f531b4961
#
_cell.length_a   1.000
_cell.length_b   1.000
_cell.length_c   1.000
_cell.angle_alpha   90.00
_cell.angle_beta   90.00
_cell.angle_gamma   90.00
#
_symmetry.space_group_name_H-M   'P 1'
#
loop_
_entity.id
_entity.type
_entity.pdbx_description
1 polymer ?
#
loop_
_entity_poly.entity_id
_entity_poly.type
_entity_poly.pdbx_seq_one_letter_code
_entity_poly.pdbx_strand_id
1 'polypeptide(L)'
;MGRKSKWQRPDNWIPRPLFKEVCIRLEAQILICGHTHRPMDRRLPEGRVVNVGSVGLPFNRDPRAQYALFHRDGDDWEVQPRLIEYDRRETYDIYERSGFLAEGGITAELLKLELEESTAYLVPFLKWVEMTDRRTDHAALDTFLAAYEPDLPMHEQLRRLAERSAPRL
;
A
#
# COMPACT_ATOMS: atom_id res chain seq x y z
N MET A 1 -1.84 18.43 -24.38
CA MET A 1 -2.59 17.24 -23.90
C MET A 1 -1.70 16.50 -22.90
N GLY A 2 -1.82 16.85 -21.61
CA GLY A 2 -0.97 16.28 -20.55
C GLY A 2 -1.32 14.81 -20.31
N ARG A 3 -0.33 13.92 -20.38
CA ARG A 3 -0.49 12.52 -19.96
C ARG A 3 -0.84 12.51 -18.47
N LYS A 4 -2.05 12.07 -18.12
CA LYS A 4 -2.42 11.77 -16.72
C LYS A 4 -1.40 10.78 -16.18
N SER A 5 -0.68 11.14 -15.12
CA SER A 5 0.28 10.22 -14.51
C SER A 5 -0.48 8.98 -14.01
N LYS A 6 0.07 7.79 -14.20
CA LYS A 6 -0.48 6.51 -13.69
C LYS A 6 -0.65 6.47 -12.16
N TRP A 7 -0.24 7.53 -11.48
CA TRP A 7 -0.23 7.68 -10.03
C TRP A 7 -1.48 8.36 -9.46
N GLN A 8 -2.38 8.84 -10.30
CA GLN A 8 -3.64 9.42 -9.84
C GLN A 8 -4.68 8.33 -9.61
N ARG A 9 -4.72 7.76 -8.42
CA ARG A 9 -5.92 7.10 -7.90
C ARG A 9 -6.68 8.07 -6.97
N PRO A 10 -8.02 8.12 -7.05
CA PRO A 10 -8.84 9.03 -6.25
C PRO A 10 -8.98 8.64 -4.77
N ASP A 11 -8.32 7.59 -4.28
CA ASP A 11 -8.62 6.95 -3.01
C ASP A 11 -7.88 7.59 -1.85
N ASN A 12 -8.65 8.27 -1.09
CA ASN A 12 -8.47 9.11 0.07
C ASN A 12 -7.97 8.36 1.33
N TRP A 13 -6.67 8.20 1.50
CA TRP A 13 -6.13 7.62 2.72
C TRP A 13 -5.87 8.61 3.85
N ILE A 14 -5.65 9.88 3.52
CA ILE A 14 -5.54 10.92 4.55
C ILE A 14 -6.83 11.73 4.49
N PRO A 15 -7.60 11.80 5.58
CA PRO A 15 -8.78 12.67 5.63
C PRO A 15 -8.37 14.10 5.29
N ARG A 16 -9.08 14.73 4.38
CA ARG A 16 -8.80 16.09 3.88
C ARG A 16 -8.61 17.14 5.00
N PRO A 17 -9.35 17.07 6.14
CA PRO A 17 -9.14 17.97 7.26
C PRO A 17 -7.76 17.81 7.91
N LEU A 18 -7.31 16.58 8.15
CA LEU A 18 -6.01 16.31 8.77
C LEU A 18 -4.85 16.78 7.89
N PHE A 19 -4.96 16.56 6.59
CA PHE A 19 -3.96 17.01 5.64
C PHE A 19 -3.84 18.54 5.61
N LYS A 20 -4.98 19.25 5.56
CA LYS A 20 -5.03 20.69 5.62
C LYS A 20 -4.35 21.23 6.88
N GLU A 21 -4.63 20.63 8.04
CA GLU A 21 -4.03 21.03 9.32
C GLU A 21 -2.51 20.87 9.30
N VAL A 22 -1.99 19.76 8.79
CA VAL A 22 -0.55 19.50 8.68
C VAL A 22 0.13 20.51 7.77
N CYS A 23 -0.40 20.78 6.60
CA CYS A 23 0.17 21.76 5.66
C CYS A 23 0.20 23.18 6.25
N ILE A 24 -0.88 23.61 6.90
CA ILE A 24 -0.92 24.93 7.52
C ILE A 24 0.10 25.06 8.66
N ARG A 25 0.22 24.02 9.53
CA ARG A 25 1.18 24.05 10.64
C ARG A 25 2.63 24.08 10.21
N LEU A 26 2.96 23.41 9.09
CA LEU A 26 4.32 23.30 8.60
C LEU A 26 4.71 24.40 7.61
N GLU A 27 3.77 25.24 7.19
CA GLU A 27 3.97 26.23 6.09
C GLU A 27 4.59 25.58 4.85
N ALA A 28 4.31 24.29 4.65
CA ALA A 28 4.93 23.49 3.62
C ALA A 28 4.15 23.57 2.30
N GLN A 29 4.85 23.89 1.22
CA GLN A 29 4.30 23.86 -0.13
C GLN A 29 4.09 22.43 -0.64
N ILE A 30 4.93 21.50 -0.18
CA ILE A 30 4.88 20.09 -0.55
C ILE A 30 5.13 19.21 0.66
N LEU A 31 4.29 18.19 0.83
CA LEU A 31 4.45 17.13 1.82
C LEU A 31 4.86 15.85 1.12
N ILE A 32 6.04 15.35 1.43
CA ILE A 32 6.54 14.06 0.94
C ILE A 32 6.31 13.03 2.03
N CYS A 33 5.65 11.94 1.69
CA CYS A 33 5.33 10.88 2.64
C CYS A 33 5.59 9.48 2.04
N GLY A 34 5.51 8.46 2.89
CA GLY A 34 5.68 7.05 2.55
C GLY A 34 4.68 6.18 3.31
N HIS A 35 5.15 5.05 3.84
CA HIS A 35 4.45 4.11 4.71
C HIS A 35 3.34 3.27 4.04
N THR A 36 2.51 3.85 3.20
CA THR A 36 1.41 3.09 2.57
C THR A 36 1.87 2.23 1.40
N HIS A 37 3.11 2.40 0.95
CA HIS A 37 3.71 1.73 -0.21
C HIS A 37 2.92 1.90 -1.53
N ARG A 38 2.03 2.90 -1.55
CA ARG A 38 1.20 3.24 -2.71
C ARG A 38 1.56 4.62 -3.22
N PRO A 39 2.08 4.74 -4.43
CA PRO A 39 2.44 6.03 -4.99
C PRO A 39 1.20 6.92 -5.16
N MET A 40 1.33 8.18 -4.79
CA MET A 40 0.30 9.18 -4.88
C MET A 40 0.91 10.55 -5.17
N ASP A 41 0.28 11.32 -6.03
CA ASP A 41 0.59 12.72 -6.25
C ASP A 41 -0.71 13.52 -6.30
N ARG A 42 -0.91 14.39 -5.33
CA ARG A 42 -2.17 15.12 -5.15
C ARG A 42 -1.93 16.59 -4.87
N ARG A 43 -2.49 17.45 -5.70
CA ARG A 43 -2.54 18.89 -5.47
C ARG A 43 -3.84 19.25 -4.72
N LEU A 44 -3.71 20.09 -3.70
CA LEU A 44 -4.78 20.65 -2.90
C LEU A 44 -4.60 22.16 -2.84
N PRO A 45 -5.64 22.93 -2.48
CA PRO A 45 -5.51 24.38 -2.34
C PRO A 45 -4.42 24.80 -1.35
N GLU A 46 -4.18 23.97 -0.33
CA GLU A 46 -3.22 24.23 0.75
C GLU A 46 -1.78 23.76 0.42
N GLY A 47 -1.57 23.00 -0.66
CA GLY A 47 -0.27 22.47 -1.03
C GLY A 47 -0.36 21.16 -1.82
N ARG A 48 0.77 20.46 -1.95
CA ARG A 48 0.87 19.20 -2.69
C ARG A 48 1.32 18.07 -1.78
N VAL A 49 0.68 16.89 -1.87
CA VAL A 49 1.10 15.67 -1.19
C VAL A 49 1.62 14.68 -2.19
N VAL A 50 2.78 14.14 -1.89
CA VAL A 50 3.39 13.09 -2.73
C VAL A 50 3.80 11.92 -1.85
N ASN A 51 3.25 10.75 -2.15
CA ASN A 51 3.80 9.48 -1.67
C ASN A 51 4.59 8.85 -2.81
N VAL A 52 5.85 8.60 -2.58
CA VAL A 52 6.75 8.11 -3.64
C VAL A 52 6.61 6.61 -3.92
N GLY A 53 5.78 5.90 -3.13
CA GLY A 53 5.64 4.46 -3.24
C GLY A 53 6.63 3.71 -2.37
N SER A 54 7.15 2.61 -2.85
CA SER A 54 8.11 1.77 -2.13
C SER A 54 9.22 1.28 -3.05
N VAL A 55 10.44 1.20 -2.52
CA VAL A 55 11.58 0.63 -3.23
C VAL A 55 11.50 -0.89 -3.29
N GLY A 56 11.16 -1.55 -2.17
CA GLY A 56 11.22 -3.00 -2.06
C GLY A 56 9.87 -3.71 -1.98
N LEU A 57 8.80 -3.03 -1.55
CA LEU A 57 7.48 -3.64 -1.32
C LEU A 57 6.34 -2.73 -1.79
N PRO A 58 6.21 -2.44 -3.09
CA PRO A 58 5.12 -1.61 -3.60
C PRO A 58 3.76 -2.33 -3.52
N PHE A 59 2.69 -1.56 -3.30
CA PHE A 59 1.31 -2.06 -3.20
C PHE A 59 0.38 -1.52 -4.30
N ASN A 60 0.90 -1.41 -5.51
CA ASN A 60 0.16 -0.92 -6.68
C ASN A 60 0.25 -1.86 -7.88
N ARG A 61 0.57 -3.15 -7.65
CA ARG A 61 0.77 -4.19 -8.66
C ARG A 61 1.89 -3.90 -9.67
N ASP A 62 2.81 -3.04 -9.30
CA ASP A 62 4.02 -2.77 -10.07
C ASP A 62 5.23 -3.14 -9.21
N PRO A 63 5.94 -4.23 -9.54
CA PRO A 63 7.02 -4.75 -8.71
C PRO A 63 8.30 -3.93 -8.76
N ARG A 64 8.36 -2.92 -9.63
CA ARG A 64 9.55 -2.08 -9.79
C ARG A 64 9.79 -1.20 -8.57
N ALA A 65 11.05 -0.97 -8.25
CA ALA A 65 11.44 0.00 -7.24
C ALA A 65 10.93 1.40 -7.61
N GLN A 66 10.31 2.09 -6.65
CA GLN A 66 9.65 3.37 -6.88
C GLN A 66 10.33 4.47 -6.09
N TYR A 67 10.66 5.56 -6.78
CA TYR A 67 11.15 6.80 -6.19
C TYR A 67 10.69 8.00 -7.01
N ALA A 68 10.96 9.21 -6.55
CA ALA A 68 10.67 10.42 -7.30
C ALA A 68 11.84 11.41 -7.23
N LEU A 69 12.01 12.16 -8.31
CA LEU A 69 12.85 13.33 -8.35
C LEU A 69 11.98 14.56 -8.13
N PHE A 70 12.41 15.44 -7.25
CA PHE A 70 11.76 16.71 -6.96
C PHE A 70 12.65 17.83 -7.49
N HIS A 71 12.13 18.58 -8.42
CA HIS A 71 12.81 19.73 -9.00
C HIS A 71 12.05 21.00 -8.70
N ARG A 72 12.72 21.99 -8.13
CA ARG A 72 12.08 23.28 -7.85
C ARG A 72 12.10 24.12 -9.12
N ASP A 73 10.92 24.59 -9.52
CA ASP A 73 10.73 25.49 -10.66
C ASP A 73 10.01 26.76 -10.16
N GLY A 74 10.77 27.81 -9.88
CA GLY A 74 10.29 29.04 -9.25
C GLY A 74 9.63 28.76 -7.89
N ASP A 75 8.33 29.00 -7.79
CA ASP A 75 7.53 28.78 -6.59
C ASP A 75 6.78 27.42 -6.59
N ASP A 76 6.94 26.62 -7.65
CA ASP A 76 6.33 25.29 -7.75
C ASP A 76 7.37 24.16 -7.71
N TRP A 77 6.88 22.93 -7.60
CA TRP A 77 7.67 21.72 -7.63
C TRP A 77 7.23 20.81 -8.78
N GLU A 78 8.17 20.51 -9.66
CA GLU A 78 8.04 19.41 -10.58
C GLU A 78 8.34 18.10 -9.83
N VAL A 79 7.45 17.12 -9.96
CA VAL A 79 7.63 15.78 -9.39
C VAL A 79 7.72 14.78 -10.53
N GLN A 80 8.84 14.10 -10.64
CA GLN A 80 9.10 13.11 -11.67
C GLN A 80 9.20 11.72 -11.06
N PRO A 81 8.12 10.92 -11.13
CA PRO A 81 8.16 9.53 -10.71
C PRO A 81 9.12 8.69 -11.54
N ARG A 82 9.83 7.81 -10.87
CA ARG A 82 10.78 6.87 -11.48
C ARG A 82 10.46 5.45 -11.03
N LEU A 83 10.60 4.51 -11.95
CA LEU A 83 10.39 3.08 -11.74
C LEU A 83 11.63 2.35 -12.25
N ILE A 84 12.25 1.53 -11.41
CA ILE A 84 13.46 0.78 -11.77
C ILE A 84 13.16 -0.71 -11.61
N GLU A 85 13.41 -1.45 -12.68
CA GLU A 85 13.46 -2.90 -12.63
C GLU A 85 14.71 -3.35 -11.87
N TYR A 86 14.55 -4.34 -10.99
CA TYR A 86 15.66 -4.97 -10.28
C TYR A 86 15.41 -6.46 -10.09
N ASP A 87 16.47 -7.19 -9.85
CA ASP A 87 16.39 -8.63 -9.60
C ASP A 87 15.90 -8.91 -8.18
N ARG A 88 14.73 -9.53 -8.06
CA ARG A 88 14.12 -9.91 -6.77
C ARG A 88 14.43 -11.34 -6.36
N ARG A 89 15.14 -12.10 -7.19
CA ARG A 89 15.44 -13.52 -6.91
C ARG A 89 16.19 -13.70 -5.62
N GLU A 90 17.19 -12.85 -5.34
CA GLU A 90 17.94 -12.91 -4.09
C GLU A 90 17.04 -12.74 -2.86
N THR A 91 16.05 -11.85 -2.93
CA THR A 91 15.09 -11.66 -1.84
C THR A 91 14.23 -12.91 -1.62
N TYR A 92 13.75 -13.54 -2.68
CA TYR A 92 13.00 -14.81 -2.57
C TYR A 92 13.88 -15.92 -1.99
N ASP A 93 15.10 -16.04 -2.45
CA ASP A 93 16.07 -17.01 -1.93
C ASP A 93 16.37 -16.81 -0.44
N ILE A 94 16.40 -15.55 0.03
CA ILE A 94 16.58 -15.25 1.45
C ILE A 94 15.36 -15.71 2.25
N TYR A 95 14.13 -15.47 1.78
CA TYR A 95 12.91 -15.96 2.45
C TYR A 95 12.96 -17.48 2.68
N GLU A 96 13.43 -18.24 1.69
CA GLU A 96 13.55 -19.70 1.78
C GLU A 96 14.70 -20.14 2.70
N ARG A 97 15.91 -19.58 2.49
CA ARG A 97 17.15 -20.08 3.15
C ARG A 97 17.31 -19.60 4.60
N SER A 98 16.72 -18.47 4.98
CA SER A 98 16.88 -17.92 6.31
C SER A 98 16.05 -18.61 7.40
N GLY A 99 15.15 -19.52 7.03
CA GLY A 99 14.17 -20.07 7.94
C GLY A 99 12.97 -19.14 8.22
N PHE A 100 12.94 -17.94 7.64
CA PHE A 100 11.91 -16.94 7.90
C PHE A 100 10.50 -17.44 7.61
N LEU A 101 10.31 -18.20 6.53
CA LEU A 101 9.01 -18.79 6.21
C LEU A 101 8.59 -19.86 7.22
N ALA A 102 9.54 -20.69 7.67
CA ALA A 102 9.26 -21.74 8.64
C ALA A 102 8.92 -21.22 10.04
N GLU A 103 9.60 -20.14 10.46
CA GLU A 103 9.46 -19.58 11.81
C GLU A 103 8.40 -18.48 11.88
N GLY A 104 8.22 -17.72 10.81
CA GLY A 104 7.32 -16.56 10.76
C GLY A 104 5.85 -16.93 10.50
N GLY A 105 5.56 -18.18 10.12
CA GLY A 105 4.20 -18.67 9.87
C GLY A 105 3.42 -17.78 8.91
N ILE A 106 2.14 -17.62 9.17
CA ILE A 106 1.21 -16.84 8.32
C ILE A 106 1.71 -15.43 8.01
N THR A 107 2.39 -14.78 8.94
CA THR A 107 2.96 -13.45 8.71
C THR A 107 4.01 -13.48 7.60
N ALA A 108 4.92 -14.44 7.64
CA ALA A 108 5.96 -14.59 6.63
C ALA A 108 5.38 -15.02 5.27
N GLU A 109 4.38 -15.89 5.26
CA GLU A 109 3.66 -16.31 4.06
C GLU A 109 2.97 -15.12 3.37
N LEU A 110 2.27 -14.28 4.14
CA LEU A 110 1.61 -13.09 3.61
C LEU A 110 2.61 -12.04 3.13
N LEU A 111 3.72 -11.85 3.83
CA LEU A 111 4.79 -10.92 3.38
C LEU A 111 5.44 -11.42 2.08
N LYS A 112 5.63 -12.73 1.91
CA LYS A 112 6.11 -13.31 0.65
C LYS A 112 5.11 -13.04 -0.48
N LEU A 113 3.83 -13.28 -0.24
CA LEU A 113 2.77 -13.02 -1.21
C LEU A 113 2.69 -11.53 -1.58
N GLU A 114 2.83 -10.62 -0.60
CA GLU A 114 2.91 -9.18 -0.86
C GLU A 114 4.08 -8.82 -1.78
N LEU A 115 5.24 -9.45 -1.56
CA LEU A 115 6.41 -9.25 -2.40
C LEU A 115 6.16 -9.79 -3.82
N GLU A 116 5.55 -10.96 -3.97
CA GLU A 116 5.26 -11.59 -5.26
C GLU A 116 4.27 -10.79 -6.09
N GLU A 117 3.17 -10.36 -5.48
CA GLU A 117 2.06 -9.73 -6.17
C GLU A 117 2.06 -8.20 -6.12
N SER A 118 3.00 -7.60 -5.37
CA SER A 118 3.06 -6.15 -5.17
C SER A 118 1.73 -5.57 -4.68
N THR A 119 1.13 -6.25 -3.72
CA THR A 119 -0.22 -6.01 -3.20
C THR A 119 -0.25 -6.23 -1.69
N ALA A 120 -0.99 -5.40 -0.95
CA ALA A 120 -1.11 -5.53 0.50
C ALA A 120 -2.04 -6.69 0.90
N TYR A 121 -1.57 -7.60 1.74
CA TYR A 121 -2.32 -8.74 2.27
C TYR A 121 -2.29 -8.80 3.80
N LEU A 122 -1.12 -8.60 4.43
CA LEU A 122 -0.93 -8.79 5.86
C LEU A 122 -1.84 -7.88 6.70
N VAL A 123 -1.78 -6.58 6.48
CA VAL A 123 -2.58 -5.62 7.25
C VAL A 123 -4.09 -5.82 7.04
N PRO A 124 -4.59 -6.00 5.81
CA PRO A 124 -5.98 -6.37 5.58
C PRO A 124 -6.40 -7.66 6.29
N PHE A 125 -5.57 -8.71 6.25
CA PHE A 125 -5.84 -9.97 6.92
C PHE A 125 -5.97 -9.80 8.43
N LEU A 126 -4.99 -9.17 9.07
CA LEU A 126 -5.01 -8.95 10.53
C LEU A 126 -6.22 -8.13 10.97
N LYS A 127 -6.58 -7.09 10.23
CA LYS A 127 -7.78 -6.30 10.51
C LYS A 127 -9.06 -7.09 10.34
N TRP A 128 -9.15 -7.94 9.31
CA TRP A 128 -10.31 -8.78 9.11
C TRP A 128 -10.46 -9.84 10.21
N VAL A 129 -9.36 -10.48 10.64
CA VAL A 129 -9.35 -11.42 11.76
C VAL A 129 -9.83 -10.74 13.04
N GLU A 130 -9.31 -9.54 13.34
CA GLU A 130 -9.73 -8.75 14.51
C GLU A 130 -11.22 -8.40 14.45
N MET A 131 -11.70 -7.89 13.30
CA MET A 131 -13.11 -7.49 13.14
C MET A 131 -14.11 -8.65 13.23
N THR A 132 -13.67 -9.86 12.91
CA THR A 132 -14.54 -11.06 12.88
C THR A 132 -14.30 -12.01 14.03
N ASP A 133 -13.49 -11.62 15.01
CA ASP A 133 -13.11 -12.40 16.21
C ASP A 133 -12.64 -13.82 15.84
N ARG A 134 -11.82 -13.92 14.80
CA ARG A 134 -11.25 -15.21 14.35
C ARG A 134 -9.86 -15.43 14.93
N ARG A 135 -9.44 -16.68 14.94
CA ARG A 135 -8.06 -17.03 15.23
C ARG A 135 -7.19 -16.76 13.99
N THR A 136 -5.95 -16.37 14.22
CA THR A 136 -4.95 -16.25 13.17
C THR A 136 -4.40 -17.65 12.87
N ASP A 137 -5.07 -18.38 11.98
CA ASP A 137 -4.70 -19.71 11.54
C ASP A 137 -4.88 -19.87 10.02
N HIS A 138 -4.41 -21.00 9.47
CA HIS A 138 -4.46 -21.25 8.02
C HIS A 138 -5.90 -21.36 7.50
N ALA A 139 -6.87 -21.83 8.29
CA ALA A 139 -8.26 -21.87 7.87
C ALA A 139 -8.85 -20.47 7.69
N ALA A 140 -8.44 -19.53 8.56
CA ALA A 140 -8.79 -18.12 8.40
C ALA A 140 -8.07 -17.51 7.19
N LEU A 141 -6.79 -17.85 6.98
CA LEU A 141 -6.02 -17.38 5.84
C LEU A 141 -6.65 -17.83 4.51
N ASP A 142 -7.01 -19.09 4.38
CA ASP A 142 -7.66 -19.64 3.18
C ASP A 142 -8.99 -18.93 2.89
N THR A 143 -9.80 -18.72 3.96
CA THR A 143 -11.07 -17.99 3.85
C THR A 143 -10.87 -16.56 3.38
N PHE A 144 -9.86 -15.90 3.94
CA PHE A 144 -9.51 -14.52 3.56
C PHE A 144 -9.06 -14.45 2.10
N LEU A 145 -8.10 -15.26 1.68
CA LEU A 145 -7.55 -15.23 0.32
C LEU A 145 -8.61 -15.54 -0.73
N ALA A 146 -9.53 -16.46 -0.44
CA ALA A 146 -10.62 -16.79 -1.35
C ALA A 146 -11.63 -15.65 -1.58
N ALA A 147 -11.72 -14.69 -0.66
CA ALA A 147 -12.71 -13.62 -0.69
C ALA A 147 -12.11 -12.21 -0.84
N TYR A 148 -10.78 -12.08 -0.74
CA TYR A 148 -10.10 -10.80 -0.75
C TYR A 148 -10.06 -10.17 -2.14
N GLU A 149 -10.43 -8.90 -2.24
CA GLU A 149 -10.48 -8.11 -3.47
C GLU A 149 -9.53 -6.90 -3.35
N PRO A 150 -8.23 -7.04 -3.68
CA PRO A 150 -7.21 -6.02 -3.38
C PRO A 150 -7.36 -4.71 -4.14
N ASP A 151 -8.21 -4.64 -5.17
CA ASP A 151 -8.46 -3.43 -5.96
C ASP A 151 -9.44 -2.47 -5.30
N LEU A 152 -10.16 -2.92 -4.28
CA LEU A 152 -11.09 -2.09 -3.54
C LEU A 152 -10.37 -1.26 -2.47
N PRO A 153 -10.94 -0.12 -2.04
CA PRO A 153 -10.50 0.57 -0.85
C PRO A 153 -10.58 -0.33 0.39
N MET A 154 -9.61 -0.24 1.30
CA MET A 154 -9.50 -1.17 2.44
C MET A 154 -10.81 -1.28 3.25
N HIS A 155 -11.49 -0.17 3.54
CA HIS A 155 -12.76 -0.20 4.28
C HIS A 155 -13.85 -0.99 3.55
N GLU A 156 -13.90 -0.88 2.23
CA GLU A 156 -14.85 -1.63 1.40
C GLU A 156 -14.48 -3.11 1.34
N GLN A 157 -13.19 -3.43 1.21
CA GLN A 157 -12.69 -4.80 1.27
C GLN A 157 -13.09 -5.48 2.59
N LEU A 158 -12.79 -4.83 3.71
CA LEU A 158 -13.07 -5.37 5.04
C LEU A 158 -14.57 -5.56 5.26
N ARG A 159 -15.40 -4.63 4.82
CA ARG A 159 -16.86 -4.74 4.89
C ARG A 159 -17.35 -5.98 4.12
N ARG A 160 -16.94 -6.15 2.87
CA ARG A 160 -17.33 -7.30 2.02
C ARG A 160 -16.83 -8.62 2.59
N LEU A 161 -15.60 -8.65 3.09
CA LEU A 161 -15.04 -9.83 3.74
C LEU A 161 -15.85 -10.24 4.97
N ALA A 162 -16.22 -9.27 5.82
CA ALA A 162 -17.04 -9.54 7.00
C ALA A 162 -18.42 -10.08 6.62
N GLU A 163 -19.08 -9.47 5.64
CA GLU A 163 -20.40 -9.92 5.13
C GLU A 163 -20.37 -11.36 4.57
N ARG A 164 -19.32 -11.69 3.79
CA ARG A 164 -19.14 -13.03 3.19
C ARG A 164 -18.77 -14.10 4.22
N SER A 165 -18.14 -13.70 5.31
CA SER A 165 -17.66 -14.59 6.38
C SER A 165 -18.65 -14.78 7.52
N ALA A 166 -19.77 -14.05 7.51
CA ALA A 166 -20.83 -14.23 8.49
C ALA A 166 -21.46 -15.63 8.32
N PRO A 167 -21.73 -16.36 9.43
CA PRO A 167 -22.45 -17.62 9.34
C PRO A 167 -23.80 -17.37 8.67
N ARG A 168 -24.11 -18.14 7.64
CA ARG A 168 -25.46 -18.15 7.06
C ARG A 168 -26.39 -18.75 8.10
N LEU A 169 -27.29 -17.94 8.66
CA LEU A 169 -28.35 -18.36 9.54
C LEU A 169 -29.29 -19.32 8.82
#